data_34dad06ca79ee0e51046e37a23ac351f
#
_entry.id   34dad06ca79ee0e51046e37a23ac351f
#
_cell.length_a   1.000
_cell.length_b   1.000
_cell.length_c   1.000
_cell.angle_alpha   90.00
_cell.angle_beta   90.00
_cell.angle_gamma   90.00
#
_symmetry.space_group_name_H-M   'P 1'
#
loop_
_entity.id
_entity.type
_entity.pdbx_description
1 polymer ?
#
loop_
_entity_poly.entity_id
_entity_poly.type
_entity_poly.pdbx_seq_one_letter_code
_entity_poly.pdbx_strand_id
1 'polypeptide(L)'
;MKLFESRIGPSVFKSYYKHAQRVFETVENMNVSVKAACTGLGVKAHIKATSKSELKADKIKNKIRDMLRGSVRLAIDKPFFLDLVSRQDRIADYAENVTEILSFRELYDNAKARSLVLDLAEAVTATVEEYQRTVGRFEFLLESAFANREKDIMHEHIARVNELEHGADKAEAKAAAYVFTNGDDQPLAAAHMYRLIQRLDDVANAAETAANSLLPIISK
;
A
#
# COMPACT_ATOMS: atom_id res chain seq x y z
N MET A 1 -27.83 33.93 -9.75
CA MET A 1 -26.40 33.90 -10.00
C MET A 1 -25.93 32.45 -9.68
N LYS A 2 -25.93 31.55 -10.68
CA LYS A 2 -25.50 30.15 -10.49
C LYS A 2 -24.00 30.18 -10.30
N LEU A 3 -23.53 29.85 -9.08
CA LEU A 3 -22.13 29.56 -8.82
C LEU A 3 -21.70 28.41 -9.74
N PHE A 4 -20.69 28.66 -10.56
CA PHE A 4 -19.93 27.62 -11.22
C PHE A 4 -19.32 26.76 -10.12
N GLU A 5 -19.99 25.68 -9.71
CA GLU A 5 -19.37 24.59 -8.96
C GLU A 5 -18.26 24.06 -9.87
N SER A 6 -17.02 24.28 -9.46
CA SER A 6 -15.87 23.80 -10.23
C SER A 6 -15.92 22.28 -10.20
N ARG A 7 -16.31 21.65 -11.31
CA ARG A 7 -16.37 20.19 -11.51
C ARG A 7 -15.01 19.48 -11.32
N ILE A 8 -13.96 20.22 -10.99
CA ILE A 8 -12.58 19.73 -10.88
C ILE A 8 -12.33 19.08 -9.51
N GLY A 9 -12.88 19.63 -8.42
CA GLY A 9 -12.73 19.07 -7.07
C GLY A 9 -13.15 17.59 -6.99
N PRO A 10 -14.41 17.25 -7.34
CA PRO A 10 -14.87 15.85 -7.38
C PRO A 10 -14.01 14.93 -8.28
N SER A 11 -13.53 15.45 -9.42
CA SER A 11 -12.67 14.70 -10.35
C SER A 11 -11.29 14.37 -9.76
N VAL A 12 -10.73 15.25 -8.91
CA VAL A 12 -9.44 15.02 -8.24
C VAL A 12 -9.56 13.90 -7.22
N PHE A 13 -10.60 13.91 -6.37
CA PHE A 13 -10.85 12.86 -5.38
C PHE A 13 -11.15 11.50 -6.03
N LYS A 14 -11.92 11.49 -7.12
CA LYS A 14 -12.12 10.28 -7.92
C LYS A 14 -10.80 9.74 -8.50
N SER A 15 -9.90 10.63 -8.91
CA SER A 15 -8.57 10.23 -9.36
C SER A 15 -7.70 9.69 -8.21
N TYR A 16 -7.84 10.23 -7.01
CA TYR A 16 -7.17 9.73 -5.81
C TYR A 16 -7.62 8.32 -5.44
N TYR A 17 -8.93 8.04 -5.45
CA TYR A 17 -9.44 6.68 -5.27
C TYR A 17 -8.97 5.73 -6.38
N LYS A 18 -9.00 6.18 -7.64
CA LYS A 18 -8.47 5.37 -8.75
C LYS A 18 -6.97 5.07 -8.59
N HIS A 19 -6.22 5.99 -8.02
CA HIS A 19 -4.81 5.76 -7.67
C HIS A 19 -4.70 4.68 -6.59
N ALA A 20 -5.50 4.72 -5.51
CA ALA A 20 -5.55 3.69 -4.49
C ALA A 20 -5.84 2.29 -5.06
N GLN A 21 -6.76 2.19 -6.02
CA GLN A 21 -7.06 0.93 -6.72
C GLN A 21 -5.83 0.39 -7.48
N ARG A 22 -5.02 1.26 -8.10
CA ARG A 22 -3.80 0.84 -8.81
C ARG A 22 -2.66 0.49 -7.86
N VAL A 23 -2.56 1.19 -6.75
CA VAL A 23 -1.64 0.84 -5.67
C VAL A 23 -1.96 -0.56 -5.14
N PHE A 24 -3.23 -0.87 -4.88
CA PHE A 24 -3.64 -2.20 -4.46
C PHE A 24 -3.37 -3.27 -5.53
N GLU A 25 -3.66 -3.02 -6.81
CA GLU A 25 -3.29 -3.92 -7.94
C GLU A 25 -1.77 -4.23 -7.93
N THR A 26 -0.93 -3.26 -7.55
CA THR A 26 0.52 -3.45 -7.45
C THR A 26 0.87 -4.39 -6.31
N VAL A 27 0.23 -4.25 -5.15
CA VAL A 27 0.43 -5.13 -3.99
C VAL A 27 -0.09 -6.55 -4.26
N GLU A 28 -1.22 -6.70 -4.95
CA GLU A 28 -1.70 -8.04 -5.39
C GLU A 28 -0.68 -8.73 -6.31
N ASN A 29 -0.11 -8.01 -7.29
CA ASN A 29 0.93 -8.53 -8.18
C ASN A 29 2.23 -8.86 -7.42
N MET A 30 2.60 -8.06 -6.42
CA MET A 30 3.70 -8.36 -5.50
C MET A 30 3.44 -9.67 -4.74
N ASN A 31 2.24 -9.85 -4.17
CA ASN A 31 1.88 -11.08 -3.44
C ASN A 31 1.97 -12.32 -4.35
N VAL A 32 1.48 -12.22 -5.60
CA VAL A 32 1.65 -13.31 -6.58
C VAL A 32 3.13 -13.59 -6.86
N SER A 33 3.99 -12.56 -6.92
CA SER A 33 5.44 -12.71 -7.12
C SER A 33 6.10 -13.44 -5.94
N VAL A 34 5.72 -13.09 -4.70
CA VAL A 34 6.19 -13.74 -3.48
C VAL A 34 5.75 -15.21 -3.45
N LYS A 35 4.48 -15.50 -3.78
CA LYS A 35 3.96 -16.87 -3.87
C LYS A 35 4.74 -17.71 -4.88
N ALA A 36 5.00 -17.16 -6.06
CA ALA A 36 5.80 -17.84 -7.09
C ALA A 36 7.23 -18.13 -6.61
N ALA A 37 7.89 -17.17 -5.96
CA ALA A 37 9.23 -17.35 -5.41
C ALA A 37 9.28 -18.44 -4.31
N CYS A 38 8.30 -18.45 -3.40
CA CYS A 38 8.22 -19.42 -2.31
C CYS A 38 7.90 -20.85 -2.80
N THR A 39 7.23 -20.98 -3.94
CA THR A 39 6.87 -22.30 -4.52
C THR A 39 7.85 -22.78 -5.58
N GLY A 40 8.94 -22.05 -5.84
CA GLY A 40 9.94 -22.41 -6.86
C GLY A 40 9.46 -22.19 -8.31
N LEU A 41 8.40 -21.45 -8.51
CA LEU A 41 7.92 -21.06 -9.84
C LEU A 41 8.73 -19.86 -10.36
N GLY A 42 8.77 -19.72 -11.69
CA GLY A 42 9.49 -18.61 -12.32
C GLY A 42 8.88 -17.25 -12.02
N VAL A 43 9.64 -16.34 -11.37
CA VAL A 43 9.15 -15.03 -10.88
C VAL A 43 9.16 -13.93 -11.93
N LYS A 44 9.93 -14.04 -13.02
CA LYS A 44 10.18 -12.93 -13.99
C LYS A 44 8.91 -12.30 -14.55
N ALA A 45 7.91 -13.11 -14.91
CA ALA A 45 6.64 -12.60 -15.47
C ALA A 45 5.84 -11.81 -14.41
N HIS A 46 5.84 -12.28 -13.16
CA HIS A 46 5.13 -11.67 -12.04
C HIS A 46 5.79 -10.35 -11.62
N ILE A 47 7.12 -10.31 -11.52
CA ILE A 47 7.90 -9.07 -11.28
C ILE A 47 7.54 -8.01 -12.33
N LYS A 48 7.55 -8.39 -13.62
CA LYS A 48 7.16 -7.47 -14.69
C LYS A 48 5.70 -6.98 -14.58
N ALA A 49 4.80 -7.82 -14.07
CA ALA A 49 3.42 -7.41 -13.83
C ALA A 49 3.32 -6.36 -12.70
N THR A 50 4.09 -6.52 -11.62
CA THR A 50 4.18 -5.55 -10.52
C THR A 50 4.70 -4.20 -11.01
N SER A 51 5.85 -4.15 -11.69
CA SER A 51 6.38 -2.90 -12.27
C SER A 51 5.40 -2.24 -13.25
N LYS A 52 4.67 -3.03 -14.04
CA LYS A 52 3.66 -2.47 -14.95
C LYS A 52 2.46 -1.86 -14.20
N SER A 53 2.05 -2.42 -13.07
CA SER A 53 0.95 -1.85 -12.27
C SER A 53 1.41 -0.62 -11.50
N GLU A 54 2.64 -0.59 -10.96
CA GLU A 54 3.26 0.59 -10.38
C GLU A 54 3.31 1.75 -11.39
N LEU A 55 3.83 1.53 -12.59
CA LEU A 55 3.85 2.56 -13.65
C LEU A 55 2.46 3.11 -14.00
N LYS A 56 1.38 2.33 -13.85
CA LYS A 56 0.00 2.81 -14.03
C LYS A 56 -0.43 3.68 -12.83
N ALA A 57 -0.04 3.33 -11.60
CA ALA A 57 -0.28 4.14 -10.41
C ALA A 57 0.44 5.48 -10.54
N ASP A 58 1.73 5.48 -10.88
CA ASP A 58 2.55 6.68 -11.10
C ASP A 58 1.94 7.64 -12.14
N LYS A 59 1.41 7.12 -13.25
CA LYS A 59 0.70 7.93 -14.25
C LYS A 59 -0.53 8.64 -13.66
N ILE A 60 -1.27 7.99 -12.76
CA ILE A 60 -2.43 8.62 -12.12
C ILE A 60 -1.97 9.67 -11.10
N LYS A 61 -0.93 9.38 -10.31
CA LYS A 61 -0.28 10.36 -9.42
C LYS A 61 0.10 11.63 -10.17
N ASN A 62 0.80 11.49 -11.29
CA ASN A 62 1.23 12.63 -12.11
C ASN A 62 0.03 13.39 -12.69
N LYS A 63 -1.01 12.69 -13.13
CA LYS A 63 -2.27 13.33 -13.55
C LYS A 63 -2.92 14.14 -12.41
N ILE A 64 -2.94 13.62 -11.18
CA ILE A 64 -3.47 14.37 -10.01
C ILE A 64 -2.64 15.63 -9.79
N ARG A 65 -1.30 15.53 -9.83
CA ARG A 65 -0.40 16.70 -9.70
C ARG A 65 -0.67 17.75 -10.77
N ASP A 66 -0.87 17.35 -12.02
CA ASP A 66 -1.19 18.26 -13.12
C ASP A 66 -2.55 18.93 -12.94
N MET A 67 -3.57 18.20 -12.49
CA MET A 67 -4.89 18.75 -12.19
C MET A 67 -4.82 19.84 -11.09
N LEU A 68 -3.85 19.76 -10.17
CA LEU A 68 -3.67 20.68 -9.05
C LEU A 68 -2.79 21.90 -9.36
N ARG A 69 -2.11 21.96 -10.52
CA ARG A 69 -1.28 23.12 -10.92
C ARG A 69 -2.08 24.42 -11.12
N GLY A 70 -3.38 24.31 -11.45
CA GLY A 70 -4.24 25.46 -11.67
C GLY A 70 -4.91 26.01 -10.41
N SER A 71 -5.80 27.00 -10.59
CA SER A 71 -6.63 27.59 -9.53
C SER A 71 -7.81 26.69 -9.17
N VAL A 72 -7.54 25.47 -8.72
CA VAL A 72 -8.57 24.52 -8.29
C VAL A 72 -8.92 24.77 -6.85
N ARG A 73 -10.23 24.90 -6.54
CA ARG A 73 -10.74 24.89 -5.16
C ARG A 73 -10.99 23.45 -4.73
N LEU A 74 -10.32 23.03 -3.66
CA LEU A 74 -10.54 21.77 -2.98
C LEU A 74 -11.20 22.02 -1.62
N ALA A 75 -11.89 21.01 -1.11
CA ALA A 75 -12.42 21.02 0.25
C ALA A 75 -11.32 20.93 1.33
N ILE A 76 -10.12 20.54 0.91
CA ILE A 76 -8.92 20.42 1.75
C ILE A 76 -7.76 21.21 1.13
N ASP A 77 -6.75 21.52 1.94
CA ASP A 77 -5.56 22.23 1.50
C ASP A 77 -4.77 21.46 0.45
N LYS A 78 -4.29 22.13 -0.61
CA LYS A 78 -3.57 21.48 -1.73
C LYS A 78 -2.25 20.80 -1.31
N PRO A 79 -1.33 21.47 -0.59
CA PRO A 79 -0.12 20.84 -0.08
C PRO A 79 -0.41 19.58 0.73
N PHE A 80 -1.41 19.65 1.60
CA PHE A 80 -1.84 18.50 2.39
C PHE A 80 -2.36 17.36 1.49
N PHE A 81 -3.18 17.66 0.47
CA PHE A 81 -3.67 16.63 -0.45
C PHE A 81 -2.55 16.00 -1.28
N LEU A 82 -1.55 16.78 -1.70
CA LEU A 82 -0.36 16.26 -2.39
C LEU A 82 0.48 15.34 -1.49
N ASP A 83 0.54 15.62 -0.19
CA ASP A 83 1.17 14.73 0.78
C ASP A 83 0.41 13.39 0.89
N LEU A 84 -0.93 13.43 0.96
CA LEU A 84 -1.76 12.20 0.93
C LEU A 84 -1.47 11.35 -0.31
N VAL A 85 -1.42 11.97 -1.49
CA VAL A 85 -1.10 11.27 -2.75
C VAL A 85 0.30 10.65 -2.70
N SER A 86 1.28 11.36 -2.15
CA SER A 86 2.66 10.89 -2.04
C SER A 86 2.81 9.73 -1.05
N ARG A 87 2.07 9.75 0.07
CA ARG A 87 2.06 8.66 1.05
C ARG A 87 1.41 7.41 0.48
N GLN A 88 0.29 7.58 -0.23
CA GLN A 88 -0.38 6.47 -0.92
C GLN A 88 0.50 5.83 -2.00
N ASP A 89 1.24 6.61 -2.75
CA ASP A 89 2.13 6.16 -3.81
C ASP A 89 3.30 5.31 -3.26
N ARG A 90 3.83 5.68 -2.09
CA ARG A 90 4.91 4.94 -1.43
C ARG A 90 4.59 3.48 -1.18
N ILE A 91 3.31 3.11 -1.02
CA ILE A 91 2.88 1.72 -0.88
C ILE A 91 3.24 0.92 -2.16
N ALA A 92 2.98 1.50 -3.33
CA ALA A 92 3.31 0.87 -4.61
C ALA A 92 4.83 0.80 -4.85
N ASP A 93 5.57 1.87 -4.49
CA ASP A 93 7.03 1.90 -4.57
C ASP A 93 7.66 0.78 -3.74
N TYR A 94 7.19 0.57 -2.50
CA TYR A 94 7.68 -0.52 -1.65
C TYR A 94 7.28 -1.89 -2.17
N ALA A 95 6.07 -2.06 -2.73
CA ALA A 95 5.65 -3.30 -3.34
C ALA A 95 6.52 -3.66 -4.58
N GLU A 96 6.92 -2.69 -5.39
CA GLU A 96 7.88 -2.90 -6.47
C GLU A 96 9.26 -3.30 -5.91
N ASN A 97 9.77 -2.61 -4.88
CA ASN A 97 11.04 -2.95 -4.23
C ASN A 97 11.07 -4.39 -3.67
N VAL A 98 9.95 -4.90 -3.16
CA VAL A 98 9.82 -6.32 -2.76
C VAL A 98 10.13 -7.23 -3.95
N THR A 99 9.54 -6.96 -5.10
CA THR A 99 9.74 -7.81 -6.29
C THR A 99 11.12 -7.65 -6.91
N GLU A 100 11.75 -6.48 -6.76
CA GLU A 100 13.14 -6.27 -7.15
C GLU A 100 14.08 -7.19 -6.35
N ILE A 101 13.90 -7.29 -5.03
CA ILE A 101 14.66 -8.21 -4.16
C ILE A 101 14.50 -9.66 -4.62
N LEU A 102 13.29 -10.09 -5.01
CA LEU A 102 13.05 -11.43 -5.53
C LEU A 102 13.82 -11.71 -6.84
N SER A 103 14.23 -10.68 -7.58
CA SER A 103 14.99 -10.82 -8.81
C SER A 103 16.47 -11.13 -8.60
N PHE A 104 17.04 -10.87 -7.41
CA PHE A 104 18.47 -10.93 -7.16
C PHE A 104 18.99 -12.37 -7.05
N ARG A 105 18.21 -13.25 -6.42
CA ARG A 105 18.55 -14.66 -6.23
C ARG A 105 17.33 -15.47 -5.76
N GLU A 106 17.44 -16.79 -5.82
CA GLU A 106 16.47 -17.70 -5.22
C GLU A 106 16.39 -17.52 -3.70
N LEU A 107 15.19 -17.72 -3.16
CA LEU A 107 14.94 -17.59 -1.71
C LEU A 107 15.62 -18.75 -0.96
N TYR A 108 15.90 -18.48 0.31
CA TYR A 108 16.39 -19.49 1.27
C TYR A 108 15.56 -20.78 1.17
N ASP A 109 16.25 -21.90 0.97
CA ASP A 109 15.61 -23.21 0.77
C ASP A 109 15.22 -23.86 2.10
N ASN A 110 14.20 -23.28 2.72
CA ASN A 110 13.63 -23.73 3.97
C ASN A 110 12.10 -23.58 3.90
N ALA A 111 11.39 -24.69 3.91
CA ALA A 111 9.93 -24.72 3.74
C ALA A 111 9.18 -23.92 4.82
N LYS A 112 9.67 -23.94 6.08
CA LYS A 112 9.05 -23.19 7.16
C LYS A 112 9.29 -21.69 7.03
N ALA A 113 10.51 -21.27 6.65
CA ALA A 113 10.79 -19.85 6.39
C ALA A 113 9.93 -19.32 5.24
N ARG A 114 9.80 -20.08 4.14
CA ARG A 114 8.93 -19.73 3.01
C ARG A 114 7.46 -19.61 3.41
N SER A 115 6.95 -20.53 4.26
CA SER A 115 5.59 -20.45 4.80
C SER A 115 5.37 -19.16 5.61
N LEU A 116 6.32 -18.78 6.46
CA LEU A 116 6.23 -17.56 7.27
C LEU A 116 6.26 -16.28 6.40
N VAL A 117 7.04 -16.29 5.32
CA VAL A 117 7.04 -15.19 4.34
C VAL A 117 5.68 -15.07 3.61
N LEU A 118 5.04 -16.21 3.31
CA LEU A 118 3.70 -16.22 2.72
C LEU A 118 2.65 -15.66 3.69
N ASP A 119 2.69 -16.07 4.95
CA ASP A 119 1.79 -15.56 6.00
C ASP A 119 1.92 -14.02 6.12
N LEU A 120 3.16 -13.50 6.11
CA LEU A 120 3.43 -12.06 6.13
C LEU A 120 2.89 -11.37 4.87
N ALA A 121 3.16 -11.90 3.68
CA ALA A 121 2.70 -11.30 2.42
C ALA A 121 1.15 -11.24 2.33
N GLU A 122 0.45 -12.20 2.91
CA GLU A 122 -1.02 -12.19 3.02
C GLU A 122 -1.51 -11.12 4.01
N ALA A 123 -0.86 -10.98 5.18
CA ALA A 123 -1.19 -9.95 6.16
C ALA A 123 -0.98 -8.54 5.57
N VAL A 124 0.16 -8.30 4.91
CA VAL A 124 0.46 -7.04 4.20
C VAL A 124 -0.60 -6.72 3.15
N THR A 125 -1.00 -7.72 2.35
CA THR A 125 -2.03 -7.54 1.32
C THR A 125 -3.37 -7.15 1.93
N ALA A 126 -3.77 -7.77 3.04
CA ALA A 126 -5.00 -7.44 3.76
C ALA A 126 -4.99 -6.01 4.33
N THR A 127 -3.83 -5.55 4.84
CA THR A 127 -3.65 -4.17 5.33
C THR A 127 -3.88 -3.15 4.21
N VAL A 128 -3.30 -3.38 3.03
CA VAL A 128 -3.46 -2.45 1.89
C VAL A 128 -4.87 -2.53 1.28
N GLU A 129 -5.51 -3.70 1.29
CA GLU A 129 -6.91 -3.84 0.87
C GLU A 129 -7.83 -2.98 1.74
N GLU A 130 -7.66 -3.01 3.06
CA GLU A 130 -8.44 -2.18 3.98
C GLU A 130 -8.13 -0.69 3.81
N TYR A 131 -6.88 -0.32 3.57
CA TYR A 131 -6.51 1.05 3.20
C TYR A 131 -7.25 1.51 1.93
N GLN A 132 -7.31 0.69 0.90
CA GLN A 132 -8.06 1.01 -0.33
C GLN A 132 -9.55 1.24 -0.05
N ARG A 133 -10.17 0.43 0.82
CA ARG A 133 -11.56 0.60 1.26
C ARG A 133 -11.75 1.92 2.01
N THR A 134 -10.78 2.26 2.88
CA THR A 134 -10.75 3.53 3.62
C THR A 134 -10.77 4.73 2.65
N VAL A 135 -9.90 4.71 1.63
CA VAL A 135 -9.88 5.76 0.58
C VAL A 135 -11.19 5.80 -0.20
N GLY A 136 -11.82 4.63 -0.44
CA GLY A 136 -13.14 4.56 -1.09
C GLY A 136 -14.24 5.28 -0.30
N ARG A 137 -14.16 5.34 1.03
CA ARG A 137 -15.10 6.08 1.89
C ARG A 137 -14.90 7.60 1.84
N PHE A 138 -13.76 8.06 1.40
CA PHE A 138 -13.44 9.48 1.37
C PHE A 138 -14.36 10.30 0.44
N GLU A 139 -14.83 9.73 -0.67
CA GLU A 139 -15.79 10.36 -1.56
C GLU A 139 -17.13 10.59 -0.83
N PHE A 140 -17.62 9.60 -0.08
CA PHE A 140 -18.85 9.73 0.71
C PHE A 140 -18.74 10.75 1.83
N LEU A 141 -17.58 10.85 2.48
CA LEU A 141 -17.32 11.89 3.48
C LEU A 141 -17.45 13.30 2.88
N LEU A 142 -16.93 13.52 1.68
CA LEU A 142 -17.03 14.80 0.99
C LEU A 142 -18.46 15.11 0.52
N GLU A 143 -19.17 14.14 -0.02
CA GLU A 143 -20.56 14.28 -0.48
C GLU A 143 -21.52 14.57 0.68
N SER A 144 -21.26 14.01 1.85
CA SER A 144 -22.04 14.26 3.08
C SER A 144 -21.70 15.60 3.77
N ALA A 145 -20.80 16.42 3.19
CA ALA A 145 -20.25 17.62 3.82
C ALA A 145 -19.67 17.35 5.22
N PHE A 146 -18.94 16.25 5.36
CA PHE A 146 -18.28 15.79 6.61
C PHE A 146 -19.27 15.45 7.73
N ALA A 147 -20.38 14.79 7.40
CA ALA A 147 -21.34 14.33 8.40
C ALA A 147 -20.67 13.39 9.43
N ASN A 148 -21.04 13.53 10.71
CA ASN A 148 -20.42 12.76 11.81
C ASN A 148 -20.45 11.25 11.57
N ARG A 149 -21.56 10.71 11.06
CA ARG A 149 -21.66 9.29 10.70
C ARG A 149 -20.56 8.83 9.74
N GLU A 150 -20.24 9.61 8.71
CA GLU A 150 -19.18 9.24 7.74
C GLU A 150 -17.79 9.40 8.34
N LYS A 151 -17.61 10.35 9.26
CA LYS A 151 -16.38 10.49 10.05
C LYS A 151 -16.18 9.26 10.94
N ASP A 152 -17.22 8.80 11.65
CA ASP A 152 -17.15 7.62 12.52
C ASP A 152 -16.78 6.37 11.70
N ILE A 153 -17.41 6.16 10.54
CA ILE A 153 -17.09 5.06 9.63
C ILE A 153 -15.62 5.14 9.17
N MET A 154 -15.13 6.32 8.84
CA MET A 154 -13.71 6.47 8.46
C MET A 154 -12.77 6.19 9.63
N HIS A 155 -13.11 6.59 10.86
CA HIS A 155 -12.34 6.23 12.05
C HIS A 155 -12.25 4.70 12.25
N GLU A 156 -13.38 3.99 12.08
CA GLU A 156 -13.41 2.52 12.15
C GLU A 156 -12.50 1.86 11.10
N HIS A 157 -12.56 2.33 9.85
CA HIS A 157 -11.69 1.82 8.79
C HIS A 157 -10.21 2.10 9.06
N ILE A 158 -9.84 3.30 9.52
CA ILE A 158 -8.45 3.65 9.87
C ILE A 158 -7.97 2.77 11.05
N ALA A 159 -8.79 2.60 12.08
CA ALA A 159 -8.48 1.72 13.20
C ALA A 159 -8.27 0.26 12.73
N ARG A 160 -9.05 -0.19 11.76
CA ARG A 160 -8.89 -1.52 11.18
C ARG A 160 -7.60 -1.68 10.39
N VAL A 161 -7.15 -0.64 9.65
CA VAL A 161 -5.84 -0.65 8.99
C VAL A 161 -4.72 -0.82 10.03
N ASN A 162 -4.77 -0.06 11.13
CA ASN A 162 -3.77 -0.15 12.20
C ASN A 162 -3.76 -1.54 12.87
N GLU A 163 -4.94 -2.15 13.07
CA GLU A 163 -5.04 -3.51 13.63
C GLU A 163 -4.41 -4.55 12.67
N LEU A 164 -4.66 -4.43 11.38
CA LEU A 164 -4.11 -5.34 10.36
C LEU A 164 -2.60 -5.19 10.20
N GLU A 165 -2.10 -3.95 10.22
CA GLU A 165 -0.66 -3.66 10.22
C GLU A 165 0.02 -4.28 11.46
N HIS A 166 -0.53 -4.11 12.67
CA HIS A 166 -0.01 -4.76 13.85
C HIS A 166 -0.01 -6.30 13.73
N GLY A 167 -0.93 -6.88 12.95
CA GLY A 167 -0.92 -8.30 12.57
C GLY A 167 0.26 -8.64 11.65
N ALA A 168 0.58 -7.75 10.70
CA ALA A 168 1.72 -7.89 9.80
C ALA A 168 3.06 -7.77 10.55
N ASP A 169 3.21 -6.82 11.47
CA ASP A 169 4.36 -6.68 12.39
C ASP A 169 4.67 -7.98 13.13
N LYS A 170 3.63 -8.62 13.68
CA LYS A 170 3.78 -9.90 14.39
C LYS A 170 4.25 -11.02 13.46
N ALA A 171 3.74 -11.03 12.22
CA ALA A 171 4.16 -12.00 11.20
C ALA A 171 5.62 -11.73 10.76
N GLU A 172 5.99 -10.44 10.61
CA GLU A 172 7.36 -10.00 10.33
C GLU A 172 8.33 -10.50 11.42
N ALA A 173 8.07 -10.15 12.67
CA ALA A 173 8.93 -10.52 13.80
C ALA A 173 9.09 -12.04 13.91
N LYS A 174 8.02 -12.82 13.67
CA LYS A 174 8.05 -14.28 13.69
C LYS A 174 8.90 -14.85 12.55
N ALA A 175 8.75 -14.31 11.34
CA ALA A 175 9.52 -14.73 10.17
C ALA A 175 11.01 -14.37 10.32
N ALA A 176 11.32 -13.16 10.77
CA ALA A 176 12.67 -12.68 11.03
C ALA A 176 13.38 -13.54 12.09
N ALA A 177 12.74 -13.74 13.25
CA ALA A 177 13.28 -14.57 14.31
C ALA A 177 13.60 -15.99 13.84
N TYR A 178 12.69 -16.59 13.04
CA TYR A 178 12.92 -17.95 12.51
C TYR A 178 14.11 -17.99 11.57
N VAL A 179 14.24 -17.03 10.65
CA VAL A 179 15.35 -16.97 9.67
C VAL A 179 16.68 -16.79 10.37
N PHE A 180 16.78 -15.93 11.38
CA PHE A 180 18.01 -15.73 12.16
C PHE A 180 18.39 -16.93 13.02
N THR A 181 17.41 -17.68 13.54
CA THR A 181 17.68 -18.86 14.37
C THR A 181 18.11 -20.08 13.54
N ASN A 182 17.70 -20.18 12.28
CA ASN A 182 17.85 -21.39 11.46
C ASN A 182 18.65 -21.16 10.16
N GLY A 183 19.28 -20.01 9.97
CA GLY A 183 19.91 -19.62 8.71
C GLY A 183 21.44 -19.84 8.65
N ASP A 184 22.07 -20.44 9.66
CA ASP A 184 23.51 -20.55 9.77
C ASP A 184 24.15 -21.43 8.68
N ASP A 185 23.40 -22.38 8.13
CA ASP A 185 23.84 -23.26 7.02
C ASP A 185 23.91 -22.52 5.67
N GLN A 186 23.10 -21.45 5.49
CA GLN A 186 23.02 -20.63 4.29
C GLN A 186 22.94 -19.13 4.60
N PRO A 187 23.95 -18.53 5.24
CA PRO A 187 23.85 -17.20 5.83
C PRO A 187 23.52 -16.10 4.82
N LEU A 188 24.01 -16.18 3.59
CA LEU A 188 23.68 -15.19 2.55
C LEU A 188 22.22 -15.34 2.05
N ALA A 189 21.69 -16.57 1.98
CA ALA A 189 20.30 -16.80 1.61
C ALA A 189 19.35 -16.36 2.74
N ALA A 190 19.73 -16.61 3.99
CA ALA A 190 18.99 -16.13 5.17
C ALA A 190 18.97 -14.59 5.23
N ALA A 191 20.10 -13.93 5.03
CA ALA A 191 20.20 -12.47 4.98
C ALA A 191 19.35 -11.87 3.84
N HIS A 192 19.33 -12.49 2.67
CA HIS A 192 18.49 -12.08 1.56
C HIS A 192 17.00 -12.23 1.88
N MET A 193 16.60 -13.36 2.48
CA MET A 193 15.22 -13.56 2.91
C MET A 193 14.80 -12.58 4.02
N TYR A 194 15.68 -12.27 4.98
CA TYR A 194 15.43 -11.24 5.99
C TYR A 194 15.21 -9.86 5.34
N ARG A 195 16.00 -9.52 4.32
CA ARG A 195 15.78 -8.27 3.57
C ARG A 195 14.43 -8.23 2.88
N LEU A 196 13.96 -9.35 2.35
CA LEU A 196 12.61 -9.48 1.77
C LEU A 196 11.53 -9.27 2.84
N ILE A 197 11.68 -9.91 4.01
CA ILE A 197 10.77 -9.78 5.16
C ILE A 197 10.62 -8.31 5.55
N GLN A 198 11.73 -7.58 5.73
CA GLN A 198 11.71 -6.15 6.05
C GLN A 198 10.99 -5.32 4.97
N ARG A 199 11.17 -5.63 3.68
CA ARG A 199 10.52 -4.89 2.61
C ARG A 199 9.03 -5.18 2.49
N LEU A 200 8.58 -6.38 2.83
CA LEU A 200 7.17 -6.69 2.95
C LEU A 200 6.52 -5.85 4.05
N ASP A 201 7.16 -5.75 5.19
CA ASP A 201 6.71 -4.95 6.33
C ASP A 201 6.63 -3.45 5.98
N ASP A 202 7.62 -2.89 5.29
CA ASP A 202 7.59 -1.50 4.80
C ASP A 202 6.32 -1.17 3.99
N VAL A 203 5.71 -2.15 3.29
CA VAL A 203 4.45 -1.96 2.54
C VAL A 203 3.27 -1.76 3.49
N ALA A 204 3.16 -2.56 4.56
CA ALA A 204 2.11 -2.45 5.56
C ALA A 204 2.24 -1.15 6.36
N ASN A 205 3.44 -0.82 6.81
CA ASN A 205 3.78 0.43 7.50
C ASN A 205 3.44 1.68 6.66
N ALA A 206 3.68 1.61 5.34
CA ALA A 206 3.31 2.69 4.43
C ALA A 206 1.79 2.84 4.32
N ALA A 207 1.03 1.74 4.33
CA ALA A 207 -0.43 1.77 4.29
C ALA A 207 -1.01 2.35 5.59
N GLU A 208 -0.48 1.96 6.76
CA GLU A 208 -0.82 2.54 8.05
C GLU A 208 -0.55 4.04 8.08
N THR A 209 0.66 4.45 7.70
CA THR A 209 1.05 5.87 7.62
C THR A 209 0.11 6.66 6.71
N ALA A 210 -0.27 6.10 5.55
CA ALA A 210 -1.19 6.73 4.62
C ALA A 210 -2.62 6.82 5.20
N ALA A 211 -3.11 5.78 5.89
CA ALA A 211 -4.40 5.79 6.57
C ALA A 211 -4.45 6.83 7.69
N ASN A 212 -3.46 6.84 8.58
CA ASN A 212 -3.37 7.76 9.70
C ASN A 212 -3.25 9.23 9.24
N SER A 213 -2.70 9.48 8.05
CA SER A 213 -2.66 10.83 7.47
C SER A 213 -4.03 11.38 7.07
N LEU A 214 -5.10 10.56 7.05
CA LEU A 214 -6.48 11.01 6.84
C LEU A 214 -7.14 11.54 8.13
N LEU A 215 -6.63 11.22 9.33
CA LEU A 215 -7.19 11.63 10.62
C LEU A 215 -7.41 13.15 10.74
N PRO A 216 -6.48 14.04 10.31
CA PRO A 216 -6.70 15.49 10.40
C PRO A 216 -7.90 16.00 9.60
N ILE A 217 -8.38 15.25 8.61
CA ILE A 217 -9.54 15.62 7.79
C ILE A 217 -10.84 15.35 8.53
N ILE A 218 -10.89 14.26 9.28
CA ILE A 218 -12.10 13.80 9.99
C ILE A 218 -12.20 14.34 11.41
N SER A 219 -11.09 14.87 11.96
CA SER A 219 -11.05 15.47 13.30
C SER A 219 -11.51 16.94 13.34
N LYS A 220 -11.79 17.55 12.18
CA LYS A 220 -12.33 18.90 12.06
C LYS A 220 -13.85 18.86 12.01
#